data_f8fefad71efa37c9ad70686efa09a7a0
#
_entry.id   f8fefad71efa37c9ad70686efa09a7a0
#
_cell.length_a   1.000
_cell.length_b   1.000
_cell.length_c   1.000
_cell.angle_alpha   90.00
_cell.angle_beta   90.00
_cell.angle_gamma   90.00
#
_symmetry.space_group_name_H-M   'P 1'
#
loop_
_entity.id
_entity.type
_entity.pdbx_description
1 polymer ?
#
loop_
_entity_poly.entity_id
_entity_poly.type
_entity_poly.pdbx_seq_one_letter_code
_entity_poly.pdbx_strand_id
1 'polypeptide(L)'
;MSTKDTVQGYFDCLKQKKDWESFLSDGMVFTVFTSPVKQVTGKDAYIEATRRFYSTVVSVEVRDLLIDGDRACALTRYELQPPKGDAFGSDVAEIFTVSNGKIDSFAIYFDPSPYPK
;
A
#
# COMPACT_ATOMS: atom_id res chain seq x y z
N MET A 1 -0.19 -11.93 16.42
CA MET A 1 0.20 -11.94 15.00
C MET A 1 1.51 -11.19 14.83
N SER A 2 2.48 -11.78 14.18
CA SER A 2 3.77 -11.13 13.96
C SER A 2 3.65 -10.00 12.93
N THR A 3 4.66 -9.14 12.87
CA THR A 3 4.76 -8.11 11.84
C THR A 3 4.66 -8.74 10.45
N LYS A 4 5.41 -9.80 10.22
CA LYS A 4 5.41 -10.52 8.95
C LYS A 4 4.01 -11.04 8.61
N ASP A 5 3.35 -11.70 9.55
CA ASP A 5 2.01 -12.26 9.33
C ASP A 5 0.99 -11.18 9.00
N THR A 6 1.08 -10.04 9.70
CA THR A 6 0.17 -8.92 9.46
C THR A 6 0.35 -8.36 8.06
N VAL A 7 1.58 -8.09 7.64
CA VAL A 7 1.84 -7.52 6.32
C VAL A 7 1.53 -8.51 5.21
N GLN A 8 1.89 -9.79 5.38
CA GLN A 8 1.54 -10.82 4.40
C GLN A 8 0.03 -10.99 4.27
N GLY A 9 -0.68 -11.00 5.41
CA GLY A 9 -2.15 -11.10 5.40
C GLY A 9 -2.78 -9.91 4.67
N TYR A 10 -2.26 -8.71 4.90
CA TYR A 10 -2.69 -7.51 4.20
C TYR A 10 -2.55 -7.68 2.67
N PHE A 11 -1.38 -8.09 2.20
CA PHE A 11 -1.16 -8.27 0.76
C PHE A 11 -1.98 -9.42 0.17
N ASP A 12 -2.14 -10.52 0.91
CA ASP A 12 -2.97 -11.63 0.44
C ASP A 12 -4.41 -11.18 0.22
N CYS A 13 -4.96 -10.41 1.16
CA CYS A 13 -6.30 -9.86 1.02
C CYS A 13 -6.38 -8.81 -0.09
N LEU A 14 -5.33 -7.99 -0.25
CA LEU A 14 -5.27 -7.00 -1.32
C LEU A 14 -5.30 -7.66 -2.70
N LYS A 15 -4.56 -8.77 -2.86
CA LYS A 15 -4.57 -9.54 -4.11
C LYS A 15 -5.96 -10.10 -4.43
N GLN A 16 -6.73 -10.46 -3.40
CA GLN A 16 -8.09 -10.94 -3.55
C GLN A 16 -9.11 -9.81 -3.64
N LYS A 17 -8.68 -8.56 -3.46
CA LYS A 17 -9.51 -7.35 -3.44
C LYS A 17 -10.59 -7.42 -2.37
N LYS A 18 -10.26 -7.99 -1.20
CA LYS A 18 -11.25 -8.32 -0.18
C LYS A 18 -10.64 -8.19 1.21
N ASP A 19 -11.29 -7.43 2.08
CA ASP A 19 -10.99 -7.35 3.51
C ASP A 19 -9.59 -6.84 3.89
N TRP A 20 -8.85 -6.25 2.95
CA TRP A 20 -7.51 -5.74 3.24
C TRP A 20 -7.55 -4.57 4.23
N GLU A 21 -8.64 -3.82 4.27
CA GLU A 21 -8.79 -2.68 5.19
C GLU A 21 -8.79 -3.13 6.65
N SER A 22 -9.16 -4.38 6.92
CA SER A 22 -9.21 -4.90 8.29
C SER A 22 -7.83 -4.95 8.95
N PHE A 23 -6.76 -4.89 8.17
CA PHE A 23 -5.39 -4.87 8.69
C PHE A 23 -4.92 -3.48 9.09
N LEU A 24 -5.69 -2.43 8.81
CA LEU A 24 -5.32 -1.06 9.13
C LEU A 24 -5.91 -0.67 10.48
N SER A 25 -5.11 0.03 11.31
CA SER A 25 -5.65 0.60 12.55
C SER A 25 -6.50 1.84 12.22
N ASP A 26 -7.43 2.18 13.10
CA ASP A 26 -8.34 3.31 12.88
C ASP A 26 -7.61 4.64 12.73
N GLY A 27 -6.53 4.82 13.48
CA GLY A 27 -5.74 6.05 13.46
C GLY A 27 -4.51 6.01 12.59
N MET A 28 -4.40 5.05 11.67
CA MET A 28 -3.20 4.87 10.85
C MET A 28 -2.84 6.15 10.08
N VAL A 29 -1.56 6.31 9.81
CA VAL A 29 -1.04 7.46 9.05
C VAL A 29 -0.41 6.95 7.77
N PHE A 30 -0.83 7.52 6.65
CA PHE A 30 -0.29 7.19 5.32
C PHE A 30 0.49 8.39 4.79
N THR A 31 1.71 8.15 4.32
CA THR A 31 2.57 9.19 3.76
C THR A 31 3.07 8.78 2.38
N VAL A 32 2.94 9.67 1.42
CA VAL A 32 3.55 9.52 0.10
C VAL A 32 4.77 10.44 0.07
N PHE A 33 5.96 9.85 0.00
CA PHE A 33 7.21 10.61 -0.01
C PHE A 33 7.65 11.04 -1.42
N THR A 34 7.05 10.47 -2.46
CA THR A 34 7.29 10.95 -3.82
C THR A 34 6.71 12.36 -3.95
N SER A 35 7.54 13.28 -4.45
CA SER A 35 7.17 14.71 -4.51
C SER A 35 5.91 14.95 -5.35
N PRO A 36 4.97 15.81 -4.91
CA PRO A 36 4.95 16.49 -3.62
C PRO A 36 4.56 15.56 -2.49
N VAL A 37 5.21 15.69 -1.34
CA VAL A 37 4.91 14.85 -0.17
C VAL A 37 3.48 15.11 0.31
N LYS A 38 2.73 14.04 0.57
CA LYS A 38 1.34 14.10 1.04
C LYS A 38 1.18 13.16 2.22
N GLN A 39 0.34 13.56 3.17
CA GLN A 39 0.04 12.73 4.33
C GLN A 39 -1.46 12.73 4.61
N VAL A 40 -1.98 11.55 4.94
CA VAL A 40 -3.39 11.34 5.28
C VAL A 40 -3.43 10.60 6.61
N THR A 41 -4.21 11.11 7.55
CA THR A 41 -4.38 10.50 8.88
C THR A 41 -5.76 9.91 9.01
N GLY A 42 -5.81 8.67 9.48
CA GLY A 42 -7.06 7.94 9.72
C GLY A 42 -7.40 6.97 8.63
N LYS A 43 -7.89 5.81 9.02
CA LYS A 43 -8.24 4.71 8.12
C LYS A 43 -9.29 5.12 7.09
N ASP A 44 -10.38 5.77 7.53
CA ASP A 44 -11.45 6.15 6.62
C ASP A 44 -10.98 7.17 5.59
N ALA A 45 -10.17 8.16 6.05
CA ALA A 45 -9.60 9.16 5.15
C ALA A 45 -8.64 8.51 4.14
N TYR A 46 -7.84 7.54 4.59
CA TYR A 46 -6.93 6.80 3.71
C TYR A 46 -7.71 6.01 2.64
N ILE A 47 -8.75 5.28 3.04
CA ILE A 47 -9.57 4.50 2.10
C ILE A 47 -10.18 5.42 1.04
N GLU A 48 -10.73 6.57 1.47
CA GLU A 48 -11.33 7.51 0.54
C GLU A 48 -10.30 8.12 -0.42
N ALA A 49 -9.12 8.51 0.12
CA ALA A 49 -8.06 9.12 -0.68
C ALA A 49 -7.48 8.16 -1.73
N THR A 50 -7.50 6.85 -1.46
CA THR A 50 -6.88 5.85 -2.34
C THR A 50 -7.89 5.02 -3.13
N ARG A 51 -9.18 5.27 -2.97
CA ARG A 51 -10.23 4.49 -3.62
C ARG A 51 -10.03 4.41 -5.15
N ARG A 52 -9.75 5.55 -5.77
CA ARG A 52 -9.54 5.60 -7.21
C ARG A 52 -8.33 4.79 -7.64
N PHE A 53 -7.24 4.91 -6.90
CA PHE A 53 -6.03 4.14 -7.18
C PHE A 53 -6.31 2.64 -7.14
N TYR A 54 -6.88 2.15 -6.03
CA TYR A 54 -7.12 0.72 -5.86
C TYR A 54 -8.11 0.17 -6.88
N SER A 55 -9.02 1.01 -7.39
CA SER A 55 -9.95 0.57 -8.45
C SER A 55 -9.23 0.27 -9.76
N THR A 56 -8.01 0.81 -9.96
CA THR A 56 -7.23 0.57 -11.18
C THR A 56 -6.27 -0.62 -11.05
N VAL A 57 -6.10 -1.19 -9.86
CA VAL A 57 -5.15 -2.27 -9.63
C VAL A 57 -5.66 -3.55 -10.26
N VAL A 58 -4.88 -4.11 -11.18
CA VAL A 58 -5.13 -5.42 -11.79
C VAL A 58 -4.46 -6.51 -10.97
N SER A 59 -3.20 -6.28 -10.58
CA SER A 59 -2.44 -7.25 -9.78
C SER A 59 -1.40 -6.53 -8.94
N VAL A 60 -0.99 -7.18 -7.86
CA VAL A 60 0.11 -6.75 -7.02
C VAL A 60 1.01 -7.95 -6.75
N GLU A 61 2.33 -7.73 -6.89
CA GLU A 61 3.35 -8.73 -6.60
C GLU A 61 4.27 -8.20 -5.53
N VAL A 62 4.46 -8.97 -4.47
CA VAL A 62 5.45 -8.64 -3.43
C VAL A 62 6.75 -9.34 -3.84
N ARG A 63 7.71 -8.56 -4.33
CA ARG A 63 8.99 -9.08 -4.80
C ARG A 63 9.95 -9.37 -3.68
N ASP A 64 9.86 -8.59 -2.60
CA ASP A 64 10.72 -8.77 -1.44
C ASP A 64 10.00 -8.21 -0.22
N LEU A 65 10.23 -8.83 0.94
CA LEU A 65 9.63 -8.40 2.20
C LEU A 65 10.70 -8.47 3.29
N LEU A 66 11.10 -7.30 3.78
CA LEU A 66 12.12 -7.15 4.80
C LEU A 66 11.45 -6.81 6.11
N ILE A 67 11.81 -7.53 7.18
CA ILE A 67 11.21 -7.35 8.50
C ILE A 67 12.29 -6.96 9.49
N ASP A 68 12.01 -5.92 10.27
CA ASP A 68 12.88 -5.50 11.39
C ASP A 68 11.98 -5.10 12.57
N GLY A 69 11.79 -6.03 13.50
CA GLY A 69 10.95 -5.83 14.66
C GLY A 69 9.50 -5.54 14.27
N ASP A 70 8.99 -4.36 14.63
CA ASP A 70 7.64 -3.92 14.34
C ASP A 70 7.53 -3.18 13.00
N ARG A 71 8.61 -3.15 12.21
CA ARG A 71 8.67 -2.46 10.93
C ARG A 71 8.89 -3.45 9.81
N ALA A 72 8.32 -3.13 8.64
CA ALA A 72 8.48 -3.92 7.44
C ALA A 72 8.66 -3.03 6.23
N CYS A 73 9.42 -3.51 5.25
CA CYS A 73 9.52 -2.87 3.95
C CYS A 73 9.19 -3.90 2.88
N ALA A 74 8.18 -3.62 2.07
CA ALA A 74 7.80 -4.45 0.95
C ALA A 74 8.20 -3.78 -0.35
N LEU A 75 8.94 -4.50 -1.20
CA LEU A 75 9.24 -4.05 -2.55
C LEU A 75 8.20 -4.69 -3.47
N THR A 76 7.34 -3.87 -4.05
CA THR A 76 6.15 -4.35 -4.75
C THR A 76 6.09 -3.86 -6.18
N ARG A 77 5.36 -4.62 -7.00
CA ARG A 77 5.03 -4.24 -8.37
C ARG A 77 3.54 -4.29 -8.54
N TYR A 78 2.95 -3.17 -8.93
CA TYR A 78 1.52 -3.06 -9.25
C TYR A 78 1.34 -3.00 -10.75
N GLU A 79 0.37 -3.77 -11.28
CA GLU A 79 -0.09 -3.60 -12.64
C GLU A 79 -1.40 -2.82 -12.57
N LEU A 80 -1.48 -1.73 -13.32
CA LEU A 80 -2.58 -0.77 -13.23
C LEU A 80 -3.24 -0.63 -14.60
N GLN A 81 -4.58 -0.61 -14.58
CA GLN A 81 -5.38 -0.35 -15.78
C GLN A 81 -6.26 0.88 -15.50
N PRO A 82 -5.85 2.05 -15.97
CA PRO A 82 -6.69 3.25 -15.81
C PRO A 82 -7.98 3.11 -16.63
N PRO A 83 -9.03 3.86 -16.27
CA PRO A 83 -10.29 3.82 -17.05
C PRO A 83 -10.09 4.24 -18.51
N LYS A 84 -9.13 5.13 -18.75
CA LYS A 84 -8.75 5.57 -20.09
C LYS A 84 -7.23 5.50 -20.18
N GLY A 85 -6.73 4.98 -21.30
CA GLY A 85 -5.29 4.86 -21.52
C GLY A 85 -4.80 3.44 -21.38
N ASP A 86 -3.50 3.26 -21.59
CA ASP A 86 -2.87 1.96 -21.60
C ASP A 86 -2.56 1.49 -20.19
N ALA A 87 -2.58 0.16 -20.00
CA ALA A 87 -2.11 -0.44 -18.76
C ALA A 87 -0.62 -0.15 -18.58
N PHE A 88 -0.20 0.03 -17.31
CA PHE A 88 1.20 0.26 -16.99
C PHE A 88 1.54 -0.35 -15.63
N GLY A 89 2.85 -0.53 -15.39
CA GLY A 89 3.33 -1.06 -14.12
C GLY A 89 3.94 0.03 -13.25
N SER A 90 3.83 -0.14 -11.94
CA SER A 90 4.41 0.78 -10.95
C SER A 90 5.19 0.00 -9.92
N ASP A 91 6.45 0.36 -9.74
CA ASP A 91 7.31 -0.21 -8.69
C ASP A 91 7.22 0.69 -7.46
N VAL A 92 6.98 0.08 -6.30
CA VAL A 92 6.73 0.81 -5.06
C VAL A 92 7.54 0.20 -3.93
N ALA A 93 8.16 1.05 -3.11
CA ALA A 93 8.70 0.64 -1.82
C ALA A 93 7.70 1.06 -0.75
N GLU A 94 7.20 0.09 0.02
CA GLU A 94 6.14 0.31 1.01
C GLU A 94 6.69 0.00 2.39
N ILE A 95 6.64 0.99 3.28
CA ILE A 95 7.20 0.89 4.63
C ILE A 95 6.06 0.92 5.64
N PHE A 96 6.00 -0.12 6.48
CA PHE A 96 4.93 -0.31 7.46
C PHE A 96 5.46 -0.27 8.87
N THR A 97 4.65 0.25 9.80
CA THR A 97 4.81 0.03 11.23
C THR A 97 3.59 -0.74 11.71
N VAL A 98 3.82 -1.82 12.45
CA VAL A 98 2.76 -2.75 12.87
C VAL A 98 2.70 -2.79 14.40
N SER A 99 1.50 -2.75 14.94
CA SER A 99 1.25 -2.86 16.39
C SER A 99 -0.02 -3.66 16.62
N ASN A 100 0.05 -4.68 17.48
CA ASN A 100 -1.10 -5.50 17.86
C ASN A 100 -1.85 -6.09 16.64
N GLY A 101 -1.10 -6.54 15.64
CA GLY A 101 -1.69 -7.14 14.45
C GLY A 101 -2.35 -6.16 13.48
N LYS A 102 -2.06 -4.86 13.65
CA LYS A 102 -2.61 -3.80 12.78
C LYS A 102 -1.48 -2.94 12.24
N ILE A 103 -1.67 -2.41 11.05
CA ILE A 103 -0.75 -1.46 10.43
C ILE A 103 -1.11 -0.07 10.95
N ASP A 104 -0.18 0.55 11.71
CA ASP A 104 -0.35 1.87 12.30
C ASP A 104 0.18 2.99 11.41
N SER A 105 1.20 2.70 10.61
CA SER A 105 1.70 3.67 9.64
C SER A 105 2.11 2.95 8.36
N PHE A 106 2.01 3.68 7.28
CA PHE A 106 2.23 3.18 5.94
C PHE A 106 2.82 4.31 5.12
N ALA A 107 4.03 4.13 4.63
CA ALA A 107 4.69 5.15 3.81
C ALA A 107 5.13 4.52 2.49
N ILE A 108 5.05 5.29 1.40
CA ILE A 108 5.48 4.79 0.11
C ILE A 108 6.44 5.75 -0.59
N TYR A 109 7.34 5.14 -1.38
CA TYR A 109 8.16 5.80 -2.39
C TYR A 109 7.88 5.06 -3.69
N PHE A 110 7.63 5.79 -4.77
CA PHE A 110 7.41 5.16 -6.07
C PHE A 110 7.94 6.04 -7.19
N ASP A 111 8.17 5.42 -8.35
CA ASP A 111 8.57 6.12 -9.56
C ASP A 111 7.34 6.68 -10.26
N PRO A 112 7.16 7.99 -10.35
CA PRO A 112 5.96 8.58 -10.99
C PRO A 112 6.03 8.57 -12.51
N SER A 113 7.16 8.24 -13.12
CA SER A 113 7.37 8.37 -14.56
C SER A 113 6.38 7.56 -15.42
N PRO A 114 5.95 6.32 -15.02
CA PRO A 114 4.98 5.57 -15.81
C PRO A 114 3.56 6.13 -15.75
N TYR A 115 3.26 6.97 -14.76
CA TYR A 115 1.90 7.47 -14.55
C TYR A 115 1.50 8.50 -15.61
N PRO A 116 0.22 8.51 -16.02
CA PRO A 116 -0.27 9.54 -16.97
C PRO A 116 -0.07 10.94 -16.40
N LYS A 117 0.31 11.86 -17.27
CA LYS A 117 0.53 13.27 -16.90
C LYS A 117 -0.71 14.11 -17.17
#